data_0456a950df90c8461fce82fc8d18ce19
#
_entry.id   0456a950df90c8461fce82fc8d18ce19
#
_cell.length_a   1.000
_cell.length_b   1.000
_cell.length_c   1.000
_cell.angle_alpha   90.00
_cell.angle_beta   90.00
_cell.angle_gamma   90.00
#
_symmetry.space_group_name_H-M   'P 1'
#
loop_
_entity.id
_entity.type
_entity.pdbx_description
1 polymer ?
#
loop_
_entity_poly.entity_id
_entity_poly.type
_entity_poly.pdbx_seq_one_letter_code
_entity_poly.pdbx_strand_id
1 'polypeptide(L)'
;VGLKGALAVSGNQWFNNGETLTQFNPRGRFDGGRGPNGILDLAPSLGLAGAMPLSSGAQPAYLYGNVLYLGTLSVGQDNNRNDTRTTGQWEEAYLGLVDSGVTESGTTWRANLSYGRQSYCIGNGMLLCQIASSGGDRGADFAWPRWTGDRFLKAQLRINQTLLEGFSFEPNDFPSTETRLAGVNLENDNGQGQ
;
A
#
# COMPACT_ATOMS: atom_id res chain seq x y z
N VAL A 1 -11.71 -3.26 11.90
CA VAL A 1 -11.26 -4.66 11.88
C VAL A 1 -11.55 -5.24 10.50
N GLY A 2 -10.57 -5.91 9.93
CA GLY A 2 -10.70 -6.53 8.62
C GLY A 2 -10.08 -7.91 8.58
N LEU A 3 -10.59 -8.73 7.68
CA LEU A 3 -9.98 -10.01 7.31
C LEU A 3 -10.02 -10.12 5.79
N LYS A 4 -8.85 -10.32 5.18
CA LYS A 4 -8.74 -10.71 3.78
C LYS A 4 -8.23 -12.13 3.72
N GLY A 5 -8.66 -12.88 2.74
CA GLY A 5 -8.19 -14.25 2.52
C GLY A 5 -8.24 -14.61 1.04
N ALA A 6 -7.32 -15.45 0.63
CA ALA A 6 -7.27 -16.05 -0.69
C ALA A 6 -6.97 -17.53 -0.56
N LEU A 7 -7.69 -18.33 -1.33
CA LEU A 7 -7.42 -19.75 -1.49
C LEU A 7 -7.17 -20.00 -2.98
N ALA A 8 -5.98 -20.50 -3.30
CA ALA A 8 -5.65 -20.93 -4.65
C ALA A 8 -5.29 -22.41 -4.66
N VAL A 9 -5.79 -23.14 -5.65
CA VAL A 9 -5.47 -24.53 -5.88
C VAL A 9 -5.11 -24.71 -7.34
N SER A 10 -3.99 -25.34 -7.61
CA SER A 10 -3.52 -25.63 -8.96
C SER A 10 -3.09 -27.09 -9.09
N GLY A 11 -3.47 -27.73 -10.18
CA GLY A 11 -3.05 -29.10 -10.46
C GLY A 11 -1.61 -29.20 -10.99
N ASN A 12 -1.03 -28.08 -11.45
CA ASN A 12 0.26 -28.09 -12.09
C ASN A 12 0.83 -26.66 -12.16
N GLN A 13 1.69 -26.29 -11.23
CA GLN A 13 2.30 -24.98 -11.21
C GLN A 13 3.58 -24.97 -12.08
N TRP A 14 3.79 -23.89 -12.81
CA TRP A 14 5.00 -23.65 -13.59
C TRP A 14 5.39 -24.80 -14.53
N PHE A 15 4.40 -25.49 -15.10
CA PHE A 15 4.64 -26.57 -16.04
C PHE A 15 5.57 -27.68 -15.50
N ASN A 16 5.53 -27.94 -14.19
CA ASN A 16 6.41 -28.90 -13.48
C ASN A 16 7.90 -28.54 -13.49
N ASN A 17 8.24 -27.27 -13.56
CA ASN A 17 9.63 -26.85 -13.69
C ASN A 17 10.24 -26.45 -12.31
N GLY A 18 10.04 -27.31 -11.29
CA GLY A 18 10.50 -27.07 -9.93
C GLY A 18 12.01 -26.92 -9.79
N GLU A 19 12.79 -27.62 -10.62
CA GLU A 19 14.26 -27.53 -10.60
C GLU A 19 14.74 -26.12 -10.99
N THR A 20 14.16 -25.57 -12.03
CA THR A 20 14.50 -24.20 -12.50
C THR A 20 14.13 -23.16 -11.45
N LEU A 21 12.97 -23.31 -10.81
CA LEU A 21 12.52 -22.38 -9.77
C LEU A 21 13.37 -22.45 -8.51
N THR A 22 13.83 -23.64 -8.10
CA THR A 22 14.76 -23.81 -6.98
C THR A 22 16.10 -23.13 -7.26
N GLN A 23 16.55 -23.13 -8.50
CA GLN A 23 17.78 -22.46 -8.92
C GLN A 23 17.68 -20.92 -8.80
N PHE A 24 16.52 -20.35 -9.13
CA PHE A 24 16.27 -18.90 -9.01
C PHE A 24 15.89 -18.45 -7.60
N ASN A 25 15.33 -19.34 -6.78
CA ASN A 25 14.96 -19.05 -5.40
C ASN A 25 15.48 -20.14 -4.44
N PRO A 26 16.76 -20.10 -4.07
CA PRO A 26 17.37 -21.11 -3.21
C PRO A 26 16.77 -21.19 -1.78
N ARG A 27 15.96 -20.21 -1.37
CA ARG A 27 15.19 -20.24 -0.12
C ARG A 27 13.89 -21.02 -0.25
N GLY A 28 13.41 -21.25 -1.46
CA GLY A 28 12.23 -22.06 -1.74
C GLY A 28 12.57 -23.54 -1.78
N ARG A 29 11.79 -24.37 -1.10
CA ARG A 29 11.83 -25.83 -1.28
C ARG A 29 10.76 -26.19 -2.28
N PHE A 30 11.16 -26.58 -3.48
CA PHE A 30 10.28 -27.12 -4.49
C PHE A 30 10.39 -28.64 -4.52
N ASP A 31 9.31 -29.31 -4.15
CA ASP A 31 9.20 -30.75 -4.34
C ASP A 31 8.66 -31.04 -5.74
N GLY A 32 9.46 -30.86 -6.76
CA GLY A 32 9.24 -31.37 -8.11
C GLY A 32 7.91 -31.12 -8.83
N GLY A 33 7.00 -30.37 -8.26
CA GLY A 33 5.86 -29.74 -8.93
C GLY A 33 4.78 -30.61 -9.56
N ARG A 34 4.77 -31.92 -9.35
CA ARG A 34 3.71 -32.81 -9.88
C ARG A 34 2.63 -33.04 -8.83
N GLY A 35 1.41 -32.62 -9.13
CA GLY A 35 0.25 -32.87 -8.28
C GLY A 35 -0.51 -31.58 -7.91
N PRO A 36 -1.62 -31.71 -7.17
CA PRO A 36 -2.37 -30.57 -6.73
C PRO A 36 -1.59 -29.80 -5.66
N ASN A 37 -1.37 -28.53 -5.94
CA ASN A 37 -0.78 -27.56 -5.02
C ASN A 37 -1.85 -26.61 -4.55
N GLY A 38 -1.81 -26.22 -3.29
CA GLY A 38 -2.75 -25.28 -2.72
C GLY A 38 -2.07 -24.33 -1.76
N ILE A 39 -2.50 -23.09 -1.77
CA ILE A 39 -2.08 -22.05 -0.84
C ILE A 39 -3.30 -21.41 -0.20
N LEU A 40 -3.21 -21.19 1.09
CA LEU A 40 -4.15 -20.40 1.86
C LEU A 40 -3.42 -19.17 2.40
N ASP A 41 -3.83 -18.00 1.95
CA ASP A 41 -3.38 -16.71 2.48
C ASP A 41 -4.46 -16.09 3.34
N LEU A 42 -4.10 -15.66 4.53
CA LEU A 42 -4.95 -14.88 5.44
C LEU A 42 -4.24 -13.61 5.87
N ALA A 43 -4.97 -12.51 5.89
CA ALA A 43 -4.46 -11.20 6.29
C ALA A 43 -5.45 -10.48 7.24
N PRO A 44 -5.47 -10.86 8.53
CA PRO A 44 -6.22 -10.11 9.54
C PRO A 44 -5.63 -8.72 9.75
N SER A 45 -6.49 -7.73 9.91
CA SER A 45 -6.08 -6.35 10.16
C SER A 45 -6.92 -5.71 11.27
N LEU A 46 -6.26 -4.85 12.05
CA LEU A 46 -6.89 -4.04 13.09
C LEU A 46 -6.36 -2.61 12.97
N GLY A 47 -7.26 -1.64 12.89
CA GLY A 47 -6.88 -0.25 12.77
C GLY A 47 -7.85 0.70 13.42
N LEU A 48 -7.37 1.93 13.62
CA LEU A 48 -8.11 3.06 14.11
C LEU A 48 -7.78 4.29 13.26
N ALA A 49 -8.82 4.96 12.77
CA ALA A 49 -8.69 6.23 12.06
C ALA A 49 -9.57 7.29 12.74
N GLY A 50 -9.13 8.54 12.69
CA GLY A 50 -9.88 9.64 13.25
C GLY A 50 -9.49 10.98 12.67
N ALA A 51 -10.37 11.96 12.90
CA ALA A 51 -10.12 13.36 12.60
C ALA A 51 -10.68 14.23 13.73
N MET A 52 -9.98 15.32 14.04
CA MET A 52 -10.33 16.26 15.10
C MET A 52 -10.25 17.69 14.54
N PRO A 53 -11.31 18.49 14.68
CA PRO A 53 -11.24 19.90 14.29
C PRO A 53 -10.29 20.67 15.22
N LEU A 54 -9.48 21.54 14.65
CA LEU A 54 -8.53 22.38 15.40
C LEU A 54 -9.10 23.74 15.79
N SER A 55 -10.24 24.11 15.20
CA SER A 55 -10.95 25.35 15.51
C SER A 55 -12.46 25.14 15.46
N SER A 56 -13.21 26.08 16.03
CA SER A 56 -14.68 26.05 16.06
C SER A 56 -15.34 26.90 14.96
N GLY A 57 -14.62 27.27 13.91
CA GLY A 57 -15.13 28.04 12.78
C GLY A 57 -16.04 27.25 11.85
N ALA A 58 -16.70 27.95 10.90
CA ALA A 58 -17.55 27.32 9.90
C ALA A 58 -16.79 26.39 8.94
N GLN A 59 -15.49 26.58 8.80
CA GLN A 59 -14.58 25.73 8.02
C GLN A 59 -13.32 25.48 8.84
N PRO A 60 -13.36 24.56 9.82
CA PRO A 60 -12.21 24.28 10.67
C PRO A 60 -11.12 23.51 9.89
N ALA A 61 -9.86 23.79 10.22
CA ALA A 61 -8.79 22.87 9.91
C ALA A 61 -8.92 21.60 10.74
N TYR A 62 -8.51 20.47 10.20
CA TYR A 62 -8.57 19.18 10.89
C TYR A 62 -7.17 18.57 11.04
N LEU A 63 -6.90 18.07 12.24
CA LEU A 63 -5.88 17.07 12.46
C LEU A 63 -6.52 15.71 12.21
N TYR A 64 -5.88 14.86 11.39
CA TYR A 64 -6.35 13.51 11.11
C TYR A 64 -5.21 12.50 11.20
N GLY A 65 -5.57 11.24 11.37
CA GLY A 65 -4.58 10.18 11.39
C GLY A 65 -5.18 8.80 11.26
N ASN A 66 -4.32 7.84 10.98
CA ASN A 66 -4.67 6.44 10.90
C ASN A 66 -3.52 5.58 11.43
N VAL A 67 -3.87 4.51 12.13
CA VAL A 67 -2.98 3.41 12.48
C VAL A 67 -3.66 2.12 12.07
N LEU A 68 -2.94 1.26 11.34
CA LEU A 68 -3.41 -0.03 10.88
C LEU A 68 -2.32 -1.07 11.09
N TYR A 69 -2.59 -2.06 11.92
CA TYR A 69 -1.74 -3.23 12.08
C TYR A 69 -2.28 -4.37 11.22
N LEU A 70 -1.39 -5.03 10.51
CA LEU A 70 -1.70 -6.14 9.63
C LEU A 70 -0.86 -7.36 10.01
N GLY A 71 -1.54 -8.48 10.25
CA GLY A 71 -0.92 -9.79 10.36
C GLY A 71 -1.07 -10.54 9.04
N THR A 72 -0.19 -11.47 8.75
CA THR A 72 -0.31 -12.36 7.60
C THR A 72 0.01 -13.80 8.00
N LEU A 73 -0.67 -14.71 7.34
CA LEU A 73 -0.41 -16.14 7.42
C LEU A 73 -0.56 -16.71 6.01
N SER A 74 0.49 -17.34 5.51
CA SER A 74 0.46 -18.11 4.28
C SER A 74 0.82 -19.56 4.59
N VAL A 75 -0.03 -20.50 4.19
CA VAL A 75 0.13 -21.94 4.42
C VAL A 75 -0.02 -22.66 3.10
N GLY A 76 0.89 -23.58 2.82
CA GLY A 76 0.87 -24.40 1.62
C GLY A 76 1.95 -24.02 0.62
N GLN A 77 1.77 -24.44 -0.61
CA GLN A 77 2.72 -24.22 -1.68
C GLN A 77 2.25 -23.12 -2.62
N ASP A 78 3.00 -22.02 -2.67
CA ASP A 78 2.87 -21.00 -3.68
C ASP A 78 3.81 -21.25 -4.89
N ASN A 79 3.84 -20.29 -5.81
CA ASN A 79 4.67 -20.39 -7.02
C ASN A 79 6.18 -20.42 -6.75
N ASN A 80 6.61 -20.03 -5.55
CA ASN A 80 8.02 -19.85 -5.22
C ASN A 80 8.46 -20.58 -3.97
N ARG A 81 7.52 -21.07 -3.15
CA ARG A 81 7.82 -21.61 -1.81
C ARG A 81 6.87 -22.70 -1.39
N ASN A 82 7.36 -23.58 -0.52
CA ASN A 82 6.60 -24.64 0.15
C ASN A 82 6.87 -24.56 1.65
N ASP A 83 6.38 -23.52 2.30
CA ASP A 83 6.54 -23.31 3.72
C ASP A 83 5.36 -22.52 4.32
N THR A 84 5.21 -22.56 5.63
CA THR A 84 4.30 -21.70 6.37
C THR A 84 5.02 -20.41 6.75
N ARG A 85 4.43 -19.28 6.41
CA ARG A 85 4.98 -17.96 6.68
C ARG A 85 3.99 -17.10 7.43
N THR A 86 4.48 -16.38 8.40
CA THR A 86 3.70 -15.39 9.13
C THR A 86 4.51 -14.11 9.29
N THR A 87 3.82 -13.00 9.27
CA THR A 87 4.42 -11.70 9.53
C THR A 87 3.39 -10.79 10.19
N GLY A 88 3.86 -9.78 10.91
CA GLY A 88 3.02 -8.74 11.47
C GLY A 88 3.73 -7.40 11.39
N GLN A 89 3.02 -6.36 10.94
CA GLN A 89 3.57 -5.02 10.83
C GLN A 89 2.50 -3.95 10.93
N TRP A 90 2.93 -2.74 11.26
CA TRP A 90 2.12 -1.54 11.05
C TRP A 90 2.05 -1.28 9.54
N GLU A 91 0.89 -1.50 8.94
CA GLU A 91 0.68 -1.22 7.52
C GLU A 91 0.51 0.27 7.28
N GLU A 92 -0.27 0.94 8.13
CA GLU A 92 -0.38 2.39 8.11
C GLU A 92 -0.14 2.96 9.51
N ALA A 93 0.56 4.09 9.57
CA ALA A 93 0.78 4.85 10.79
C ALA A 93 1.18 6.29 10.42
N TYR A 94 0.19 7.19 10.29
CA TYR A 94 0.43 8.55 9.87
C TYR A 94 -0.48 9.56 10.54
N LEU A 95 -0.02 10.81 10.55
CA LEU A 95 -0.78 11.98 10.95
C LEU A 95 -0.77 13.01 9.82
N GLY A 96 -1.80 13.82 9.74
CA GLY A 96 -1.91 14.88 8.76
C GLY A 96 -2.77 16.03 9.23
N LEU A 97 -2.58 17.16 8.56
CA LEU A 97 -3.36 18.37 8.68
C LEU A 97 -4.06 18.64 7.36
N VAL A 98 -5.32 18.94 7.41
CA VAL A 98 -6.06 19.40 6.24
C VAL A 98 -6.82 20.67 6.58
N ASP A 99 -6.73 21.63 5.68
CA ASP A 99 -7.47 22.87 5.75
C ASP A 99 -8.10 23.18 4.38
N SER A 100 -9.22 23.86 4.37
CA SER A 100 -9.93 24.18 3.14
C SER A 100 -10.76 25.45 3.33
N GLY A 101 -11.02 26.13 2.23
CA GLY A 101 -11.80 27.36 2.27
C GLY A 101 -12.32 27.78 0.90
N VAL A 102 -13.09 28.86 0.94
CA VAL A 102 -13.55 29.58 -0.24
C VAL A 102 -13.13 31.02 -0.10
N THR A 103 -12.46 31.57 -1.11
CA THR A 103 -12.09 32.98 -1.13
C THR A 103 -13.30 33.85 -1.43
N GLU A 104 -13.21 35.16 -1.20
CA GLU A 104 -14.25 36.11 -1.53
C GLU A 104 -14.61 36.10 -3.04
N SER A 105 -13.65 35.75 -3.89
CA SER A 105 -13.86 35.55 -5.34
C SER A 105 -14.55 34.25 -5.73
N GLY A 106 -14.92 33.39 -4.75
CA GLY A 106 -15.55 32.10 -5.01
C GLY A 106 -14.56 30.98 -5.36
N THR A 107 -13.25 31.22 -5.30
CA THR A 107 -12.25 30.19 -5.54
C THR A 107 -12.19 29.22 -4.37
N THR A 108 -12.39 27.93 -4.62
CA THR A 108 -12.24 26.88 -3.60
C THR A 108 -10.78 26.46 -3.51
N TRP A 109 -10.31 26.22 -2.29
CA TRP A 109 -8.98 25.69 -2.05
C TRP A 109 -8.98 24.63 -0.93
N ARG A 110 -8.05 23.71 -1.01
CA ARG A 110 -7.77 22.70 0.03
C ARG A 110 -6.28 22.44 0.09
N ALA A 111 -5.71 22.60 1.28
CA ALA A 111 -4.33 22.25 1.58
C ALA A 111 -4.29 21.03 2.48
N ASN A 112 -3.38 20.10 2.23
CA ASN A 112 -3.17 18.91 3.01
C ASN A 112 -1.68 18.63 3.18
N LEU A 113 -1.27 18.34 4.41
CA LEU A 113 0.08 17.91 4.74
C LEU A 113 -0.01 16.65 5.60
N SER A 114 0.67 15.59 5.22
CA SER A 114 0.69 14.37 6.02
C SER A 114 2.09 13.76 6.08
N TYR A 115 2.36 13.09 7.21
CA TYR A 115 3.62 12.39 7.42
C TYR A 115 3.41 11.08 8.15
N GLY A 116 4.17 10.06 7.75
CA GLY A 116 4.17 8.74 8.36
C GLY A 116 4.09 7.64 7.31
N ARG A 117 3.78 6.43 7.75
CA ARG A 117 3.62 5.28 6.87
C ARG A 117 2.22 5.30 6.27
N GLN A 118 2.11 5.49 4.98
CA GLN A 118 0.83 5.64 4.29
C GLN A 118 0.86 5.08 2.87
N SER A 119 -0.33 4.72 2.38
CA SER A 119 -0.53 4.30 1.00
C SER A 119 -0.54 5.51 0.05
N TYR A 120 -0.11 5.28 -1.19
CA TYR A 120 -0.06 6.32 -2.21
C TYR A 120 -0.14 5.76 -3.62
N CYS A 121 -0.91 6.44 -4.47
CA CYS A 121 -0.96 6.23 -5.90
C CYS A 121 -1.07 7.58 -6.61
N ILE A 122 -0.38 7.75 -7.73
CA ILE A 122 -0.52 8.89 -8.62
C ILE A 122 -1.58 8.58 -9.69
N GLY A 123 -2.59 9.44 -9.79
CA GLY A 123 -3.65 9.33 -10.80
C GLY A 123 -4.28 7.92 -10.81
N ASN A 124 -4.26 7.26 -11.96
CA ASN A 124 -4.77 5.90 -12.14
C ASN A 124 -3.79 4.79 -11.69
N GLY A 125 -2.67 5.14 -11.11
CA GLY A 125 -1.69 4.17 -10.60
C GLY A 125 -0.72 3.60 -11.65
N MET A 126 -0.78 4.05 -12.90
CA MET A 126 0.14 3.56 -13.95
C MET A 126 1.60 3.90 -13.68
N LEU A 127 1.87 5.09 -13.14
CA LEU A 127 3.24 5.55 -12.93
C LEU A 127 3.79 5.12 -11.56
N LEU A 128 2.98 5.27 -10.53
CA LEU A 128 3.37 4.97 -9.16
C LEU A 128 2.17 4.51 -8.36
N CYS A 129 2.24 3.27 -7.91
CA CYS A 129 1.31 2.65 -6.97
C CYS A 129 1.97 1.38 -6.42
N GLN A 130 1.44 0.80 -5.36
CA GLN A 130 1.98 -0.42 -4.77
C GLN A 130 3.47 -0.30 -4.43
N ILE A 131 3.79 0.64 -3.57
CA ILE A 131 5.17 1.03 -3.21
C ILE A 131 5.80 0.13 -2.14
N ALA A 132 5.23 -1.03 -1.89
CA ALA A 132 5.80 -2.07 -1.05
C ALA A 132 6.15 -3.30 -1.88
N SER A 133 7.19 -4.02 -1.49
CA SER A 133 7.69 -5.22 -2.17
C SER A 133 7.62 -6.48 -1.32
N SER A 134 7.94 -7.63 -1.94
CA SER A 134 8.20 -8.91 -1.27
C SER A 134 7.02 -9.50 -0.49
N GLY A 135 5.80 -9.46 -1.06
CA GLY A 135 4.62 -10.08 -0.45
C GLY A 135 4.85 -11.55 -0.09
N GLY A 136 5.53 -12.31 -0.94
CA GLY A 136 5.88 -13.70 -0.66
C GLY A 136 6.76 -13.88 0.56
N ASP A 137 7.75 -13.04 0.79
CA ASP A 137 8.60 -13.07 1.99
C ASP A 137 7.82 -12.68 3.26
N ARG A 138 6.74 -11.94 3.10
CA ARG A 138 5.88 -11.49 4.19
C ARG A 138 4.70 -12.41 4.47
N GLY A 139 4.63 -13.56 3.81
CA GLY A 139 3.63 -14.57 4.09
C GLY A 139 2.26 -14.30 3.50
N ALA A 140 2.16 -13.55 2.40
CA ALA A 140 0.91 -13.42 1.65
C ALA A 140 1.17 -12.97 0.21
N ASP A 141 0.96 -13.85 -0.74
CA ASP A 141 1.15 -13.56 -2.16
C ASP A 141 -0.07 -12.85 -2.78
N PHE A 142 -1.28 -13.21 -2.35
CA PHE A 142 -2.53 -12.78 -2.95
C PHE A 142 -3.31 -11.77 -2.08
N ALA A 143 -3.27 -11.94 -0.76
CA ALA A 143 -4.08 -11.15 0.16
C ALA A 143 -3.39 -9.88 0.66
N TRP A 144 -2.16 -9.64 0.28
CA TRP A 144 -1.33 -8.59 0.82
C TRP A 144 -1.52 -7.24 0.13
N PRO A 145 -1.83 -6.16 0.85
CA PRO A 145 -1.72 -4.82 0.31
C PRO A 145 -0.23 -4.42 0.18
N ARG A 146 0.14 -3.90 -1.00
CA ARG A 146 1.51 -3.46 -1.32
C ARG A 146 1.56 -1.96 -1.60
N TRP A 147 0.84 -1.17 -0.81
CA TRP A 147 0.55 0.22 -1.18
C TRP A 147 1.24 1.25 -0.31
N THR A 148 1.87 0.84 0.79
CA THR A 148 2.44 1.76 1.76
C THR A 148 3.92 2.02 1.54
N GLY A 149 4.32 3.29 1.72
CA GLY A 149 5.71 3.70 1.85
C GLY A 149 6.01 4.15 3.26
N ASP A 150 7.27 4.00 3.65
CA ASP A 150 7.80 4.46 4.93
C ASP A 150 8.24 5.93 4.83
N ARG A 151 8.21 6.64 5.98
CA ARG A 151 8.65 8.03 6.09
C ARG A 151 8.05 8.91 5.00
N PHE A 152 6.80 8.63 4.67
CA PHE A 152 6.11 9.31 3.60
C PHE A 152 5.74 10.73 4.04
N LEU A 153 6.28 11.73 3.35
CA LEU A 153 5.84 13.12 3.43
C LEU A 153 5.01 13.43 2.18
N LYS A 154 3.81 13.94 2.37
CA LYS A 154 2.91 14.37 1.29
C LYS A 154 2.38 15.76 1.58
N ALA A 155 2.53 16.66 0.62
CA ALA A 155 1.95 17.99 0.64
C ALA A 155 1.09 18.19 -0.60
N GLN A 156 -0.15 18.60 -0.43
CA GLN A 156 -1.11 18.79 -1.51
C GLN A 156 -1.76 20.18 -1.41
N LEU A 157 -1.90 20.85 -2.52
CA LEU A 157 -2.69 22.06 -2.67
C LEU A 157 -3.63 21.87 -3.86
N ARG A 158 -4.93 21.89 -3.59
CA ARG A 158 -5.95 21.90 -4.63
C ARG A 158 -6.56 23.30 -4.71
N ILE A 159 -6.61 23.85 -5.89
CA ILE A 159 -7.29 25.11 -6.19
C ILE A 159 -8.29 24.83 -7.30
N ASN A 160 -9.56 24.93 -7.00
CA ASN A 160 -10.64 24.50 -7.89
C ASN A 160 -10.40 23.07 -8.42
N GLN A 161 -10.15 22.91 -9.70
CA GLN A 161 -9.92 21.64 -10.39
C GLN A 161 -8.44 21.23 -10.49
N THR A 162 -7.52 22.12 -10.09
CA THR A 162 -6.09 21.86 -10.19
C THR A 162 -5.53 21.36 -8.87
N LEU A 163 -4.83 20.24 -8.89
CA LEU A 163 -4.08 19.66 -7.78
C LEU A 163 -2.59 19.81 -8.06
N LEU A 164 -1.88 20.45 -7.15
CA LEU A 164 -0.42 20.39 -7.03
C LEU A 164 -0.07 19.52 -5.83
N GLU A 165 0.78 18.54 -6.04
CA GLU A 165 1.19 17.62 -5.00
C GLU A 165 2.70 17.42 -5.01
N GLY A 166 3.33 17.50 -3.84
CA GLY A 166 4.71 17.12 -3.61
C GLY A 166 4.79 15.93 -2.66
N PHE A 167 5.71 15.01 -2.92
CA PHE A 167 5.87 13.82 -2.10
C PHE A 167 7.33 13.38 -1.97
N SER A 168 7.62 12.69 -0.87
CA SER A 168 8.88 11.98 -0.66
C SER A 168 8.64 10.80 0.26
N PHE A 169 9.18 9.62 -0.06
CA PHE A 169 9.02 8.41 0.72
C PHE A 169 10.15 7.41 0.51
N GLU A 170 10.22 6.44 1.39
CA GLU A 170 11.02 5.23 1.25
C GLU A 170 10.07 4.07 0.93
N PRO A 171 10.31 3.27 -0.13
CA PRO A 171 9.52 2.08 -0.41
C PRO A 171 9.57 1.12 0.78
N ASN A 172 8.46 0.45 1.06
CA ASN A 172 8.41 -0.59 2.07
C ASN A 172 8.97 -1.91 1.50
N ASP A 173 10.27 -1.94 1.29
CA ASP A 173 11.00 -3.08 0.71
C ASP A 173 11.45 -4.07 1.78
N PHE A 174 11.51 -5.36 1.40
CA PHE A 174 12.10 -6.40 2.21
C PHE A 174 12.98 -7.33 1.35
N PRO A 175 14.29 -7.43 1.60
CA PRO A 175 15.08 -6.57 2.51
C PRO A 175 15.06 -5.10 2.06
N SER A 176 15.32 -4.18 3.00
CA SER A 176 15.36 -2.75 2.68
C SER A 176 16.42 -2.43 1.63
N THR A 177 16.04 -1.66 0.61
CA THR A 177 16.93 -1.19 -0.45
C THR A 177 17.54 0.18 -0.15
N GLU A 178 17.12 0.83 0.96
CA GLU A 178 17.50 2.20 1.32
C GLU A 178 17.19 3.24 0.22
N THR A 179 16.31 2.88 -0.70
CA THR A 179 15.91 3.75 -1.79
C THR A 179 14.97 4.84 -1.27
N ARG A 180 15.14 6.06 -1.78
CA ARG A 180 14.23 7.17 -1.51
C ARG A 180 13.72 7.75 -2.80
N LEU A 181 12.42 7.95 -2.90
CA LEU A 181 11.78 8.63 -4.00
C LEU A 181 11.20 9.97 -3.56
N ALA A 182 11.30 10.96 -4.44
CA ALA A 182 10.63 12.24 -4.27
C ALA A 182 10.14 12.73 -5.64
N GLY A 183 9.03 13.46 -5.64
CA GLY A 183 8.47 13.95 -6.87
C GLY A 183 7.42 15.05 -6.67
N VAL A 184 6.97 15.59 -7.79
CA VAL A 184 5.87 16.55 -7.87
C VAL A 184 4.88 16.03 -8.89
N ASN A 185 3.60 16.11 -8.56
CA ASN A 185 2.50 15.77 -9.45
C ASN A 185 1.61 17.00 -9.66
N LEU A 186 1.20 17.23 -10.88
CA LEU A 186 0.25 18.30 -11.27
C LEU A 186 -0.89 17.65 -12.05
N GLU A 187 -2.08 17.75 -11.51
CA GLU A 187 -3.30 17.26 -12.15
C GLU A 187 -4.28 18.41 -12.36
N ASN A 188 -4.95 18.41 -13.50
CA ASN A 188 -6.07 19.31 -13.77
C ASN A 188 -7.25 18.48 -14.27
N ASP A 189 -8.31 18.45 -13.48
CA ASP A 189 -9.55 17.75 -13.81
C ASP A 189 -10.52 18.73 -14.49
N ASN A 190 -10.41 18.85 -15.81
CA ASN A 190 -11.31 19.70 -16.61
C ASN A 190 -12.62 18.99 -16.99
N GLY A 191 -12.92 17.87 -16.38
CA GLY A 191 -14.20 17.15 -16.55
C GLY A 191 -14.41 16.51 -17.94
N GLN A 192 -13.37 16.45 -18.76
CA GLN A 192 -13.45 15.88 -20.13
C GLN A 192 -12.82 14.48 -20.26
N GLY A 193 -12.47 13.86 -19.16
CA GLY A 193 -11.77 12.57 -19.17
C GLY A 193 -12.47 11.50 -18.34
N GLN A 194 -13.54 10.94 -18.82
CA GLN A 194 -14.01 9.58 -18.48
C GLN A 194 -14.41 8.84 -19.74
#